data_a3eb8e6337a7e392968105c0cd740e8f
#
_entry.id   a3eb8e6337a7e392968105c0cd740e8f
#
_cell.length_a   1.000
_cell.length_b   1.000
_cell.length_c   1.000
_cell.angle_alpha   90.00
_cell.angle_beta   90.00
_cell.angle_gamma   90.00
#
_symmetry.space_group_name_H-M   'P 1'
#
loop_
_entity.id
_entity.type
_entity.pdbx_description
1 polymer ?
#
loop_
_entity_poly.entity_id
_entity_poly.type
_entity_poly.pdbx_seq_one_letter_code
_entity_poly.pdbx_strand_id
1 'polypeptide(L)'
;VLGVDVGRFKCTTEVCIFKVTPQVQGAALKTLVNLYSYEAEDFEQQAIHIKKLFYKYKAKIAVIDANGLGAGLVDFMTKAQVDPETGDELLPFGVEGGTAEDALEPYKKIKGPGVEENAMYLMKANTPINTEAHSYVQTQLFSGKIKFLIDEGQAKVKLMSTKVGQNMDNDKRADYLMPFTLTTILREQMLNLVEENEGVNIILKQSNRSIPKDKFSAFEYGLYYIKQEEDRKKKRKKRNIADMVFFTNK
;
A
#
# COMPACT_ATOMS: atom_id res chain seq x y z
N VAL A 1 -1.26 -2.46 6.47
CA VAL A 1 -1.53 -2.57 5.03
C VAL A 1 -0.28 -2.14 4.28
N LEU A 2 0.13 -2.95 3.31
CA LEU A 2 1.13 -2.58 2.31
C LEU A 2 0.40 -2.23 1.02
N GLY A 3 0.73 -1.10 0.38
CA GLY A 3 0.33 -0.78 -0.99
C GLY A 3 1.55 -0.91 -1.88
N VAL A 4 1.46 -1.65 -2.97
CA VAL A 4 2.59 -2.00 -3.84
C VAL A 4 2.27 -1.64 -5.28
N ASP A 5 3.12 -0.78 -5.86
CA ASP A 5 3.16 -0.52 -7.30
C ASP A 5 4.37 -1.24 -7.89
N VAL A 6 4.15 -2.07 -8.90
CA VAL A 6 5.15 -3.04 -9.37
C VAL A 6 5.93 -2.49 -10.55
N GLY A 7 7.22 -2.29 -10.37
CA GLY A 7 8.16 -1.93 -11.43
C GLY A 7 9.06 -3.09 -11.86
N ARG A 8 9.68 -2.97 -13.01
CA ARG A 8 10.70 -3.89 -13.54
C ARG A 8 11.66 -3.14 -14.46
N PHE A 9 12.87 -3.66 -14.61
CA PHE A 9 13.93 -3.09 -15.46
C PHE A 9 14.36 -1.68 -15.02
N LYS A 10 13.86 -0.65 -15.70
CA LYS A 10 14.16 0.76 -15.43
C LYS A 10 13.13 1.45 -14.51
N CYS A 11 12.13 0.71 -14.06
CA CYS A 11 11.10 1.20 -13.15
C CYS A 11 11.33 0.65 -11.75
N THR A 12 11.01 1.43 -10.74
CA THR A 12 11.10 1.05 -9.33
C THR A 12 9.83 0.34 -8.88
N THR A 13 9.97 -0.66 -8.02
CA THR A 13 8.83 -1.18 -7.24
C THR A 13 8.72 -0.38 -5.95
N GLU A 14 7.56 0.21 -5.75
CA GLU A 14 7.29 1.09 -4.63
C GLU A 14 6.38 0.41 -3.60
N VAL A 15 6.73 0.54 -2.33
CA VAL A 15 5.94 -0.03 -1.23
C VAL A 15 5.62 1.04 -0.21
N CYS A 16 4.33 1.31 0.00
CA CYS A 16 3.82 2.20 1.04
C CYS A 16 3.23 1.39 2.20
N ILE A 17 3.64 1.67 3.42
CA ILE A 17 3.21 0.95 4.62
C ILE A 17 2.31 1.82 5.47
N PHE A 18 1.08 1.34 5.72
CA PHE A 18 0.09 2.06 6.50
C PHE A 18 -0.24 1.36 7.82
N LYS A 19 -0.26 2.17 8.89
CA LYS A 19 -0.95 1.84 10.13
C LYS A 19 -2.36 2.43 10.08
N VAL A 20 -3.37 1.57 10.23
CA VAL A 20 -4.77 1.97 10.27
C VAL A 20 -5.26 1.94 11.71
N THR A 21 -5.61 3.10 12.24
CA THR A 21 -6.10 3.24 13.63
C THR A 21 -7.60 3.55 13.60
N PRO A 22 -8.47 2.62 14.04
CA PRO A 22 -9.90 2.88 14.14
C PRO A 22 -10.17 4.12 14.99
N GLN A 23 -11.19 4.87 14.62
CA GLN A 23 -11.68 6.02 15.38
C GLN A 23 -13.05 5.68 15.96
N VAL A 24 -13.40 6.30 17.08
CA VAL A 24 -14.73 6.12 17.72
C VAL A 24 -15.82 6.56 16.75
N GLN A 25 -15.60 7.65 16.02
CA GLN A 25 -16.52 8.16 15.01
C GLN A 25 -15.77 8.48 13.71
N GLY A 26 -16.45 8.25 12.58
CA GLY A 26 -15.94 8.57 11.25
C GLY A 26 -14.95 7.54 10.68
N ALA A 27 -14.18 7.96 9.69
CA ALA A 27 -13.17 7.15 9.02
C ALA A 27 -11.95 6.92 9.94
N ALA A 28 -11.29 5.77 9.79
CA ALA A 28 -10.06 5.45 10.51
C ALA A 28 -8.95 6.46 10.17
N LEU A 29 -7.98 6.63 11.07
CA LEU A 29 -6.77 7.37 10.80
C LEU A 29 -5.77 6.46 10.09
N LYS A 30 -5.27 6.90 8.94
CA LYS A 30 -4.25 6.22 8.13
C LYS A 30 -2.92 6.91 8.34
N THR A 31 -1.97 6.24 8.95
CA THR A 31 -0.63 6.78 9.14
C THR A 31 0.33 6.07 8.21
N LEU A 32 0.95 6.81 7.30
CA LEU A 32 2.06 6.31 6.51
C LEU A 32 3.25 6.15 7.46
N VAL A 33 3.68 4.91 7.70
CA VAL A 33 4.72 4.62 8.69
C VAL A 33 6.07 4.35 8.07
N ASN A 34 6.11 3.95 6.81
CA ASN A 34 7.34 3.79 6.03
C ASN A 34 7.05 3.70 4.53
N LEU A 35 8.08 3.92 3.73
CA LEU A 35 8.12 3.67 2.29
C LEU A 35 9.41 2.93 1.95
N TYR A 36 9.36 2.13 0.90
CA TYR A 36 10.50 1.45 0.31
C TYR A 36 10.44 1.56 -1.20
N SER A 37 11.61 1.64 -1.83
CA SER A 37 11.79 1.74 -3.27
C SER A 37 12.84 0.72 -3.68
N TYR A 38 12.51 -0.18 -4.59
CA TYR A 38 13.39 -1.24 -5.06
C TYR A 38 13.64 -1.07 -6.56
N GLU A 39 14.90 -0.89 -6.94
CA GLU A 39 15.31 -0.62 -8.32
C GLU A 39 15.81 -1.90 -9.01
N ALA A 40 15.39 -2.08 -10.25
CA ALA A 40 15.95 -3.09 -11.18
C ALA A 40 15.98 -4.54 -10.67
N GLU A 41 15.15 -4.88 -9.69
CA GLU A 41 15.06 -6.24 -9.15
C GLU A 41 14.18 -7.15 -10.01
N ASP A 42 14.48 -8.44 -10.01
CA ASP A 42 13.56 -9.45 -10.55
C ASP A 42 12.38 -9.70 -9.61
N PHE A 43 11.34 -10.39 -10.11
CA PHE A 43 10.13 -10.60 -9.32
C PHE A 43 10.34 -11.52 -8.11
N GLU A 44 11.33 -12.39 -8.12
CA GLU A 44 11.64 -13.25 -6.98
C GLU A 44 12.20 -12.44 -5.83
N GLN A 45 13.17 -11.58 -6.11
CA GLN A 45 13.76 -10.66 -5.12
C GLN A 45 12.70 -9.69 -4.57
N GLN A 46 11.88 -9.11 -5.46
CA GLN A 46 10.77 -8.24 -5.03
C GLN A 46 9.80 -8.97 -4.11
N ALA A 47 9.42 -10.22 -4.44
CA ALA A 47 8.53 -11.02 -3.60
C ALA A 47 9.13 -11.30 -2.21
N ILE A 48 10.42 -11.64 -2.15
CA ILE A 48 11.17 -11.81 -0.89
C ILE A 48 11.11 -10.52 -0.06
N HIS A 49 11.44 -9.37 -0.65
CA HIS A 49 11.40 -8.09 0.06
C HIS A 49 10.00 -7.74 0.58
N ILE A 50 8.96 -7.90 -0.24
CA ILE A 50 7.58 -7.61 0.17
C ILE A 50 7.14 -8.53 1.31
N LYS A 51 7.46 -9.83 1.25
CA LYS A 51 7.18 -10.78 2.34
C LYS A 51 7.92 -10.42 3.62
N LYS A 52 9.22 -10.08 3.53
CA LYS A 52 9.99 -9.59 4.68
C LYS A 52 9.33 -8.36 5.31
N LEU A 53 8.89 -7.39 4.50
CA LEU A 53 8.17 -6.22 5.00
C LEU A 53 6.82 -6.60 5.63
N PHE A 54 6.08 -7.53 5.04
CA PHE A 54 4.82 -8.01 5.59
C PHE A 54 4.99 -8.54 7.01
N TYR A 55 5.96 -9.42 7.24
CA TYR A 55 6.25 -9.95 8.56
C TYR A 55 6.84 -8.90 9.51
N LYS A 56 7.82 -8.10 9.05
CA LYS A 56 8.45 -7.03 9.83
C LYS A 56 7.43 -6.05 10.42
N TYR A 57 6.45 -5.64 9.61
CA TYR A 57 5.41 -4.68 10.04
C TYR A 57 4.15 -5.36 10.57
N LYS A 58 4.13 -6.68 10.68
CA LYS A 58 2.94 -7.46 11.08
C LYS A 58 1.72 -7.02 10.27
N ALA A 59 1.91 -6.92 8.97
CA ALA A 59 0.86 -6.47 8.07
C ALA A 59 -0.26 -7.51 7.98
N LYS A 60 -1.46 -7.07 7.66
CA LYS A 60 -2.59 -7.98 7.42
C LYS A 60 -2.78 -8.28 5.95
N ILE A 61 -2.32 -7.38 5.08
CA ILE A 61 -2.56 -7.46 3.66
C ILE A 61 -1.47 -6.72 2.87
N ALA A 62 -1.07 -7.28 1.76
CA ALA A 62 -0.32 -6.63 0.70
C ALA A 62 -1.25 -6.40 -0.50
N VAL A 63 -1.48 -5.14 -0.85
CA VAL A 63 -2.28 -4.73 -2.00
C VAL A 63 -1.33 -4.56 -3.17
N ILE A 64 -1.43 -5.44 -4.16
CA ILE A 64 -0.47 -5.53 -5.26
C ILE A 64 -1.14 -5.11 -6.56
N ASP A 65 -0.51 -4.20 -7.32
CA ASP A 65 -0.92 -3.95 -8.69
C ASP A 65 -0.78 -5.22 -9.52
N ALA A 66 -1.89 -5.77 -9.96
CA ALA A 66 -1.96 -6.98 -10.78
C ALA A 66 -2.12 -6.67 -12.28
N ASN A 67 -1.96 -5.42 -12.71
CA ASN A 67 -1.93 -5.05 -14.12
C ASN A 67 -0.59 -5.45 -14.76
N GLY A 68 -0.63 -5.98 -15.96
CA GLY A 68 0.56 -6.20 -16.78
C GLY A 68 1.68 -6.95 -16.03
N LEU A 69 2.75 -6.25 -15.69
CA LEU A 69 3.93 -6.81 -15.02
C LEU A 69 3.63 -7.34 -13.60
N GLY A 70 2.65 -6.76 -12.93
CA GLY A 70 2.29 -7.16 -11.55
C GLY A 70 1.82 -8.60 -11.42
N ALA A 71 1.21 -9.17 -12.46
CA ALA A 71 0.86 -10.58 -12.47
C ALA A 71 2.09 -11.50 -12.29
N GLY A 72 3.24 -11.12 -12.87
CA GLY A 72 4.49 -11.86 -12.69
C GLY A 72 4.98 -11.86 -11.24
N LEU A 73 4.85 -10.73 -10.53
CA LEU A 73 5.17 -10.67 -9.10
C LEU A 73 4.23 -11.57 -8.27
N VAL A 74 2.91 -11.55 -8.57
CA VAL A 74 1.92 -12.38 -7.85
C VAL A 74 2.27 -13.86 -7.95
N ASP A 75 2.75 -14.33 -9.10
CA ASP A 75 3.19 -15.72 -9.26
C ASP A 75 4.33 -16.12 -8.30
N PHE A 76 5.25 -15.20 -8.01
CA PHE A 76 6.31 -15.44 -7.02
C PHE A 76 5.80 -15.29 -5.59
N MET A 77 4.90 -14.35 -5.32
CA MET A 77 4.29 -14.20 -4.00
C MET A 77 3.55 -15.46 -3.55
N THR A 78 2.99 -16.22 -4.49
CA THR A 78 2.24 -17.46 -4.22
C THR A 78 3.12 -18.70 -4.03
N LYS A 79 4.45 -18.58 -4.09
CA LYS A 79 5.42 -19.67 -3.86
C LYS A 79 6.09 -19.51 -2.51
N ALA A 80 6.51 -20.62 -1.89
CA ALA A 80 7.45 -20.58 -0.78
C ALA A 80 8.81 -20.10 -1.27
N GLN A 81 9.47 -19.28 -0.46
CA GLN A 81 10.81 -18.75 -0.72
C GLN A 81 11.65 -18.83 0.56
N VAL A 82 12.95 -18.65 0.43
CA VAL A 82 13.86 -18.58 1.57
C VAL A 82 14.50 -17.20 1.58
N ASP A 83 14.51 -16.55 2.73
CA ASP A 83 15.24 -15.31 2.91
C ASP A 83 16.76 -15.58 2.76
N PRO A 84 17.44 -15.01 1.77
CA PRO A 84 18.86 -15.29 1.55
C PRO A 84 19.77 -14.74 2.66
N GLU A 85 19.29 -13.81 3.49
CA GLU A 85 20.07 -13.23 4.60
C GLU A 85 19.94 -14.02 5.89
N THR A 86 18.76 -14.56 6.20
CA THR A 86 18.48 -15.23 7.47
C THR A 86 18.33 -16.75 7.34
N GLY A 87 18.01 -17.25 6.14
CA GLY A 87 17.65 -18.64 5.91
C GLY A 87 16.22 -18.98 6.33
N ASP A 88 15.42 -18.00 6.76
CA ASP A 88 14.04 -18.21 7.16
C ASP A 88 13.14 -18.53 5.97
N GLU A 89 12.18 -19.44 6.16
CA GLU A 89 11.16 -19.75 5.18
C GLU A 89 10.13 -18.62 5.12
N LEU A 90 9.87 -18.13 3.91
CA LEU A 90 8.82 -17.14 3.60
C LEU A 90 7.66 -17.87 2.92
N LEU A 91 6.55 -18.01 3.64
CA LEU A 91 5.40 -18.77 3.18
C LEU A 91 4.79 -18.24 1.87
N PRO A 92 4.14 -19.11 1.08
CA PRO A 92 3.24 -18.69 0.00
C PRO A 92 2.13 -17.78 0.54
N PHE A 93 1.80 -16.72 -0.18
CA PHE A 93 0.71 -15.84 0.19
C PHE A 93 -0.57 -16.23 -0.57
N GLY A 94 -1.65 -16.44 0.18
CA GLY A 94 -3.00 -16.63 -0.36
C GLY A 94 -3.67 -15.29 -0.66
N VAL A 95 -4.61 -15.32 -1.62
CA VAL A 95 -5.35 -14.13 -2.05
C VAL A 95 -6.66 -14.01 -1.27
N GLU A 96 -6.89 -12.85 -0.64
CA GLU A 96 -8.16 -12.49 0.01
C GLU A 96 -9.23 -12.11 -1.01
N GLY A 97 -8.83 -11.34 -2.03
CA GLY A 97 -9.72 -10.79 -3.03
C GLY A 97 -9.02 -9.84 -3.99
N GLY A 98 -9.78 -9.12 -4.79
CA GLY A 98 -9.26 -8.15 -5.75
C GLY A 98 -10.35 -7.37 -6.44
N THR A 99 -9.96 -6.50 -7.35
CA THR A 99 -10.88 -5.65 -8.11
C THR A 99 -11.39 -6.30 -9.41
N ALA A 100 -10.81 -7.42 -9.83
CA ALA A 100 -11.19 -8.13 -11.05
C ALA A 100 -11.13 -9.65 -10.85
N GLU A 101 -12.19 -10.34 -11.19
CA GLU A 101 -12.34 -11.77 -10.99
C GLU A 101 -11.34 -12.59 -11.80
N ASP A 102 -11.06 -12.18 -13.03
CA ASP A 102 -10.10 -12.85 -13.93
C ASP A 102 -8.67 -12.85 -13.34
N ALA A 103 -8.31 -11.82 -12.58
CA ALA A 103 -7.03 -11.76 -11.88
C ALA A 103 -6.97 -12.69 -10.66
N LEU A 104 -8.12 -13.06 -10.09
CA LEU A 104 -8.22 -13.90 -8.89
C LEU A 104 -8.23 -15.39 -9.21
N GLU A 105 -8.85 -15.78 -10.31
CA GLU A 105 -9.09 -17.20 -10.66
C GLU A 105 -7.86 -18.11 -10.54
N PRO A 106 -6.68 -17.73 -11.06
CA PRO A 106 -5.50 -18.59 -10.98
C PRO A 106 -5.07 -18.90 -9.55
N TYR A 107 -5.37 -18.00 -8.60
CA TYR A 107 -4.83 -18.02 -7.24
C TYR A 107 -5.83 -18.45 -6.16
N LYS A 108 -7.11 -18.64 -6.50
CA LYS A 108 -8.18 -19.04 -5.56
C LYS A 108 -7.89 -20.34 -4.80
N LYS A 109 -7.07 -21.23 -5.38
CA LYS A 109 -6.74 -22.54 -4.82
C LYS A 109 -5.57 -22.51 -3.83
N ILE A 110 -4.87 -21.38 -3.69
CA ILE A 110 -3.70 -21.24 -2.82
C ILE A 110 -4.18 -20.99 -1.39
N LYS A 111 -4.43 -22.09 -0.68
CA LYS A 111 -4.99 -22.10 0.70
C LYS A 111 -4.50 -23.34 1.44
N GLY A 112 -4.58 -23.30 2.75
CA GLY A 112 -4.34 -24.45 3.62
C GLY A 112 -3.06 -24.36 4.43
N PRO A 113 -2.65 -25.42 5.13
CA PRO A 113 -1.47 -25.43 5.98
C PRO A 113 -0.20 -25.02 5.21
N GLY A 114 0.60 -24.15 5.80
CA GLY A 114 1.83 -23.63 5.18
C GLY A 114 1.59 -22.50 4.18
N VAL A 115 0.40 -21.91 4.14
CA VAL A 115 0.09 -20.70 3.36
C VAL A 115 -0.27 -19.56 4.30
N GLU A 116 0.26 -18.37 4.07
CA GLU A 116 -0.19 -17.14 4.73
C GLU A 116 -1.53 -16.74 4.09
N GLU A 117 -2.63 -17.23 4.68
CA GLU A 117 -3.95 -17.07 4.10
C GLU A 117 -4.42 -15.62 4.10
N ASN A 118 -5.09 -15.21 3.02
CA ASN A 118 -5.66 -13.87 2.88
C ASN A 118 -4.63 -12.74 3.02
N ALA A 119 -3.38 -12.98 2.62
CA ALA A 119 -2.29 -12.02 2.75
C ALA A 119 -2.19 -11.03 1.58
N MET A 120 -2.85 -11.31 0.44
CA MET A 120 -2.81 -10.46 -0.76
C MET A 120 -4.19 -9.98 -1.19
N TYR A 121 -4.26 -8.75 -1.69
CA TYR A 121 -5.37 -8.18 -2.43
C TYR A 121 -4.88 -7.72 -3.80
N LEU A 122 -5.48 -8.23 -4.89
CA LEU A 122 -5.04 -7.94 -6.25
C LEU A 122 -5.77 -6.73 -6.82
N MET A 123 -5.02 -5.64 -7.03
CA MET A 123 -5.53 -4.40 -7.59
C MET A 123 -5.36 -4.43 -9.12
N LYS A 124 -6.43 -4.66 -9.86
CA LYS A 124 -6.46 -4.46 -11.31
C LYS A 124 -7.21 -3.17 -11.57
N ALA A 125 -6.47 -2.06 -11.59
CA ALA A 125 -7.03 -0.72 -11.72
C ALA A 125 -7.58 -0.49 -13.13
N ASN A 126 -8.75 0.13 -13.18
CA ASN A 126 -9.37 0.67 -14.40
C ASN A 126 -9.89 2.08 -14.11
N THR A 127 -10.38 2.80 -15.11
CA THR A 127 -10.79 4.20 -14.96
C THR A 127 -11.82 4.43 -13.84
N PRO A 128 -12.90 3.65 -13.69
CA PRO A 128 -13.83 3.79 -12.57
C PRO A 128 -13.19 3.56 -11.20
N ILE A 129 -12.35 2.51 -11.07
CA ILE A 129 -11.64 2.19 -9.82
C ILE A 129 -10.67 3.31 -9.46
N ASN A 130 -9.90 3.82 -10.44
CA ASN A 130 -9.00 4.95 -10.23
C ASN A 130 -9.77 6.19 -9.77
N THR A 131 -10.90 6.52 -10.42
CA THR A 131 -11.76 7.63 -10.01
C THR A 131 -12.19 7.50 -8.55
N GLU A 132 -12.62 6.31 -8.14
CA GLU A 132 -13.04 6.03 -6.76
C GLU A 132 -11.86 6.16 -5.78
N ALA A 133 -10.68 5.64 -6.15
CA ALA A 133 -9.47 5.72 -5.36
C ALA A 133 -9.01 7.18 -5.19
N HIS A 134 -8.93 7.96 -6.28
CA HIS A 134 -8.54 9.37 -6.27
C HIS A 134 -9.47 10.20 -5.37
N SER A 135 -10.79 10.06 -5.57
CA SER A 135 -11.80 10.77 -4.78
C SER A 135 -11.70 10.42 -3.29
N TYR A 136 -11.39 9.16 -2.97
CA TYR A 136 -11.18 8.76 -1.58
C TYR A 136 -9.92 9.37 -0.99
N VAL A 137 -8.79 9.29 -1.69
CA VAL A 137 -7.51 9.89 -1.24
C VAL A 137 -7.70 11.38 -0.97
N GLN A 138 -8.29 12.11 -1.91
CA GLN A 138 -8.57 13.54 -1.79
C GLN A 138 -9.45 13.84 -0.57
N THR A 139 -10.57 13.12 -0.40
CA THR A 139 -11.47 13.28 0.76
C THR A 139 -10.75 13.02 2.08
N GLN A 140 -9.88 11.99 2.15
CA GLN A 140 -9.15 11.67 3.37
C GLN A 140 -8.06 12.69 3.68
N LEU A 141 -7.42 13.28 2.67
CA LEU A 141 -6.47 14.38 2.84
C LEU A 141 -7.16 15.62 3.40
N PHE A 142 -8.25 16.07 2.77
CA PHE A 142 -9.01 17.24 3.22
C PHE A 142 -9.60 17.06 4.63
N SER A 143 -10.00 15.85 4.98
CA SER A 143 -10.54 15.57 6.33
C SER A 143 -9.46 15.30 7.39
N GLY A 144 -8.17 15.42 7.05
CA GLY A 144 -7.06 15.19 7.97
C GLY A 144 -6.95 13.74 8.47
N LYS A 145 -7.48 12.78 7.70
CA LYS A 145 -7.48 11.34 8.04
C LYS A 145 -6.26 10.59 7.54
N ILE A 146 -5.31 11.29 6.91
CA ILE A 146 -4.01 10.76 6.51
C ILE A 146 -2.91 11.52 7.24
N LYS A 147 -1.97 10.78 7.84
CA LYS A 147 -0.75 11.31 8.43
C LYS A 147 0.45 10.81 7.66
N PHE A 148 1.30 11.72 7.26
CA PHE A 148 2.60 11.44 6.66
C PHE A 148 3.70 11.43 7.70
N LEU A 149 4.85 10.88 7.35
CA LEU A 149 6.10 11.16 8.03
C LEU A 149 6.44 12.65 7.87
N ILE A 150 7.26 13.17 8.76
CA ILE A 150 7.82 14.52 8.60
C ILE A 150 8.70 14.57 7.34
N ASP A 151 8.96 15.76 6.81
CA ASP A 151 9.89 15.90 5.68
C ASP A 151 11.33 15.61 6.07
N GLU A 152 12.16 15.36 5.05
CA GLU A 152 13.58 15.01 5.23
C GLU A 152 14.34 16.07 6.00
N GLY A 153 14.12 17.37 5.71
CA GLY A 153 14.81 18.47 6.38
C GLY A 153 14.54 18.48 7.88
N GLN A 154 13.26 18.32 8.26
CA GLN A 154 12.87 18.23 9.67
C GLN A 154 13.44 16.98 10.35
N ALA A 155 13.45 15.83 9.64
CA ALA A 155 14.01 14.59 10.15
C ALA A 155 15.52 14.72 10.39
N LYS A 156 16.25 15.33 9.44
CA LYS A 156 17.69 15.62 9.57
C LYS A 156 18.01 16.53 10.75
N VAL A 157 17.26 17.61 10.90
CA VAL A 157 17.43 18.53 12.06
C VAL A 157 17.20 17.76 13.37
N LYS A 158 16.13 16.97 13.48
CA LYS A 158 15.85 16.16 14.67
C LYS A 158 16.94 15.14 14.95
N LEU A 159 17.43 14.43 13.94
CA LEU A 159 18.51 13.46 14.09
C LEU A 159 19.78 14.15 14.61
N MET A 160 20.20 15.24 13.97
CA MET A 160 21.42 15.96 14.30
C MET A 160 21.35 16.70 15.65
N SER A 161 20.16 16.90 16.21
CA SER A 161 20.01 17.43 17.57
C SER A 161 20.32 16.41 18.67
N THR A 162 20.51 15.13 18.31
CA THR A 162 20.83 14.06 19.26
C THR A 162 22.29 13.65 19.18
N LYS A 163 22.88 13.24 20.31
CA LYS A 163 24.25 12.70 20.35
C LYS A 163 24.41 11.45 19.46
N VAL A 164 23.37 10.62 19.39
CA VAL A 164 23.37 9.42 18.54
C VAL A 164 23.47 9.82 17.07
N GLY A 165 22.65 10.76 16.61
CA GLY A 165 22.67 11.21 15.22
C GLY A 165 23.96 11.93 14.83
N GLN A 166 24.56 12.69 15.75
CA GLN A 166 25.87 13.36 15.50
C GLN A 166 27.00 12.35 15.30
N ASN A 167 26.99 11.23 16.04
CA ASN A 167 28.02 10.19 16.00
C ASN A 167 27.70 9.04 15.02
N MET A 168 26.55 9.12 14.34
CA MET A 168 26.12 8.11 13.37
C MET A 168 26.98 8.19 12.10
N ASP A 169 27.45 7.05 11.60
CA ASP A 169 28.12 6.99 10.30
C ASP A 169 27.17 7.39 9.16
N ASN A 170 27.75 7.70 8.00
CA ASN A 170 27.00 8.27 6.88
C ASN A 170 25.96 7.26 6.32
N ASP A 171 26.30 5.96 6.25
CA ASP A 171 25.42 4.94 5.68
C ASP A 171 24.20 4.73 6.58
N LYS A 172 24.42 4.55 7.86
CA LYS A 172 23.32 4.44 8.84
C LYS A 172 22.46 5.71 8.89
N ARG A 173 23.08 6.88 8.68
CA ARG A 173 22.35 8.14 8.61
C ARG A 173 21.49 8.20 7.35
N ALA A 174 22.00 7.77 6.22
CA ALA A 174 21.25 7.67 4.96
C ALA A 174 20.05 6.70 5.13
N ASP A 175 20.29 5.52 5.67
CA ASP A 175 19.23 4.53 5.95
C ASP A 175 18.14 5.08 6.89
N TYR A 176 18.55 5.78 7.95
CA TYR A 176 17.60 6.41 8.87
C TYR A 176 16.76 7.48 8.18
N LEU A 177 17.34 8.27 7.29
CA LEU A 177 16.65 9.37 6.60
C LEU A 177 15.84 8.90 5.40
N MET A 178 16.12 7.73 4.84
CA MET A 178 15.48 7.22 3.62
C MET A 178 13.93 7.29 3.65
N PRO A 179 13.22 6.86 4.70
CA PRO A 179 11.76 6.96 4.73
C PRO A 179 11.23 8.39 4.62
N PHE A 180 11.95 9.34 5.17
CA PHE A 180 11.58 10.76 5.13
C PHE A 180 11.86 11.37 3.76
N THR A 181 12.99 11.00 3.13
CA THR A 181 13.33 11.38 1.75
C THR A 181 12.26 10.84 0.79
N LEU A 182 11.90 9.56 0.88
CA LEU A 182 10.87 8.96 0.06
C LEU A 182 9.49 9.60 0.29
N THR A 183 9.20 10.03 1.53
CA THR A 183 7.97 10.79 1.83
C THR A 183 7.97 12.16 1.17
N THR A 184 9.10 12.85 1.13
CA THR A 184 9.25 14.12 0.42
C THR A 184 8.99 13.93 -1.07
N ILE A 185 9.60 12.91 -1.68
CA ILE A 185 9.39 12.56 -3.10
C ILE A 185 7.93 12.21 -3.37
N LEU A 186 7.28 11.43 -2.50
CA LEU A 186 5.84 11.13 -2.63
C LEU A 186 4.99 12.41 -2.66
N ARG A 187 5.28 13.38 -1.78
CA ARG A 187 4.58 14.67 -1.77
C ARG A 187 4.81 15.47 -3.05
N GLU A 188 6.03 15.47 -3.58
CA GLU A 188 6.35 16.09 -4.88
C GLU A 188 5.59 15.43 -6.03
N GLN A 189 5.50 14.09 -6.04
CA GLN A 189 4.68 13.36 -7.00
C GLN A 189 3.20 13.77 -6.90
N MET A 190 2.65 13.87 -5.68
CA MET A 190 1.27 14.30 -5.47
C MET A 190 1.01 15.72 -5.95
N LEU A 191 1.92 16.65 -5.67
CA LEU A 191 1.81 18.05 -6.13
C LEU A 191 1.95 18.20 -7.64
N ASN A 192 2.57 17.23 -8.31
CA ASN A 192 2.71 17.19 -9.76
C ASN A 192 1.47 16.62 -10.48
N LEU A 193 0.46 16.14 -9.75
CA LEU A 193 -0.76 15.59 -10.34
C LEU A 193 -1.81 16.67 -10.56
N VAL A 194 -2.42 16.63 -11.72
CA VAL A 194 -3.56 17.50 -12.11
C VAL A 194 -4.74 16.63 -12.45
N GLU A 195 -5.90 17.01 -11.93
CA GLU A 195 -7.16 16.34 -12.23
C GLU A 195 -7.71 16.80 -13.57
N GLU A 196 -8.07 15.86 -14.41
CA GLU A 196 -8.86 16.09 -15.62
C GLU A 196 -10.14 15.26 -15.54
N ASN A 197 -11.25 15.88 -15.92
CA ASN A 197 -12.54 15.20 -15.99
C ASN A 197 -12.75 14.60 -17.37
N GLU A 198 -12.99 13.29 -17.42
CA GLU A 198 -13.37 12.58 -18.65
C GLU A 198 -14.77 11.96 -18.45
N GLY A 199 -15.79 12.74 -18.79
CA GLY A 199 -17.18 12.41 -18.49
C GLY A 199 -17.41 12.39 -16.97
N VAL A 200 -17.76 11.23 -16.43
CA VAL A 200 -17.98 11.02 -14.98
C VAL A 200 -16.72 10.58 -14.24
N ASN A 201 -15.63 10.37 -14.96
CA ASN A 201 -14.39 9.86 -14.40
C ASN A 201 -13.38 10.97 -14.16
N ILE A 202 -12.56 10.79 -13.13
CA ILE A 202 -11.42 11.65 -12.81
C ILE A 202 -10.14 10.92 -13.25
N ILE A 203 -9.33 11.59 -14.04
CA ILE A 203 -8.02 11.10 -14.47
C ILE A 203 -6.95 12.00 -13.88
N LEU A 204 -5.95 11.41 -13.23
CA LEU A 204 -4.79 12.13 -12.75
C LEU A 204 -3.68 12.10 -13.80
N LYS A 205 -3.30 13.27 -14.28
CA LYS A 205 -2.17 13.45 -15.19
C LYS A 205 -1.01 14.15 -14.50
N GLN A 206 0.20 13.82 -14.91
CA GLN A 206 1.40 14.51 -14.46
C GLN A 206 1.56 15.84 -15.21
N SER A 207 1.64 16.97 -14.49
CA SER A 207 1.98 18.27 -15.08
C SER A 207 3.36 18.24 -15.71
N ASN A 208 4.33 17.62 -15.03
CA ASN A 208 5.66 17.33 -15.54
C ASN A 208 5.84 15.81 -15.64
N ARG A 209 5.94 15.30 -16.87
CA ARG A 209 6.10 13.85 -17.13
C ARG A 209 7.45 13.28 -16.68
N SER A 210 8.46 14.13 -16.41
CA SER A 210 9.74 13.69 -15.88
C SER A 210 9.68 13.29 -14.40
N ILE A 211 8.64 13.70 -13.67
CA ILE A 211 8.39 13.28 -12.29
C ILE A 211 7.48 12.06 -12.33
N PRO A 212 7.95 10.87 -11.93
CA PRO A 212 7.13 9.65 -11.93
C PRO A 212 5.96 9.78 -10.96
N LYS A 213 5.03 8.83 -10.98
CA LYS A 213 3.90 8.77 -10.03
C LYS A 213 3.81 7.45 -9.26
N ASP A 214 4.84 6.62 -9.34
CA ASP A 214 4.80 5.23 -8.87
C ASP A 214 4.62 5.15 -7.34
N LYS A 215 5.26 6.05 -6.56
CA LYS A 215 5.02 6.15 -5.11
C LYS A 215 3.59 6.54 -4.78
N PHE A 216 3.01 7.44 -5.58
CA PHE A 216 1.61 7.82 -5.43
C PHE A 216 0.68 6.64 -5.77
N SER A 217 0.96 5.86 -6.81
CA SER A 217 0.20 4.66 -7.16
C SER A 217 0.20 3.64 -6.01
N ALA A 218 1.37 3.30 -5.47
CA ALA A 218 1.49 2.42 -4.31
C ALA A 218 0.73 2.96 -3.09
N PHE A 219 0.82 4.26 -2.83
CA PHE A 219 0.09 4.94 -1.75
C PHE A 219 -1.42 4.84 -1.94
N GLU A 220 -1.90 5.10 -3.14
CA GLU A 220 -3.31 5.08 -3.50
C GLU A 220 -3.92 3.68 -3.42
N TYR A 221 -3.22 2.65 -3.91
CA TYR A 221 -3.70 1.27 -3.85
C TYR A 221 -3.90 0.77 -2.42
N GLY A 222 -2.95 1.08 -1.54
CA GLY A 222 -3.10 0.78 -0.12
C GLY A 222 -4.31 1.47 0.52
N LEU A 223 -4.55 2.73 0.18
CA LEU A 223 -5.70 3.50 0.67
C LEU A 223 -7.04 3.02 0.08
N TYR A 224 -7.05 2.61 -1.18
CA TYR A 224 -8.24 2.04 -1.80
C TYR A 224 -8.69 0.76 -1.08
N TYR A 225 -7.78 -0.15 -0.77
CA TYR A 225 -8.12 -1.34 0.03
C TYR A 225 -8.68 -0.95 1.41
N ILE A 226 -8.07 0.02 2.09
CA ILE A 226 -8.56 0.51 3.38
C ILE A 226 -10.00 1.03 3.25
N LYS A 227 -10.32 1.74 2.16
CA LYS A 227 -11.69 2.17 1.84
C LYS A 227 -12.64 0.98 1.71
N GLN A 228 -12.27 -0.04 0.94
CA GLN A 228 -13.10 -1.23 0.76
C GLN A 228 -13.41 -1.89 2.11
N GLU A 229 -12.43 -1.98 3.00
CA GLU A 229 -12.61 -2.50 4.35
C GLU A 229 -13.52 -1.62 5.24
N GLU A 230 -13.38 -0.30 5.15
CA GLU A 230 -14.27 0.63 5.86
C GLU A 230 -15.72 0.47 5.38
N ASP A 231 -15.93 0.33 4.09
CA ASP A 231 -17.26 0.16 3.49
C ASP A 231 -17.86 -1.21 3.81
N ARG A 232 -17.08 -2.29 3.84
CA ARG A 232 -17.51 -3.62 4.32
C ARG A 232 -17.98 -3.55 5.77
N LYS A 233 -17.26 -2.87 6.65
CA LYS A 233 -17.62 -2.69 8.06
C LYS A 233 -18.91 -1.88 8.24
N LYS A 234 -19.09 -0.80 7.46
CA LYS A 234 -20.34 -0.01 7.47
C LYS A 234 -21.54 -0.83 7.04
N LYS A 235 -21.42 -1.64 5.98
CA LYS A 235 -22.49 -2.53 5.50
C LYS A 235 -22.87 -3.58 6.56
N ARG A 236 -21.89 -4.21 7.21
CA ARG A 236 -22.14 -5.17 8.31
C ARG A 236 -22.86 -4.52 9.47
N LYS A 237 -22.45 -3.33 9.90
CA LYS A 237 -23.09 -2.58 10.99
C LYS A 237 -24.55 -2.23 10.65
N LYS A 238 -24.83 -1.80 9.42
CA LYS A 238 -26.21 -1.51 8.97
C LYS A 238 -27.10 -2.76 8.98
N ARG A 239 -26.59 -3.92 8.55
CA ARG A 239 -27.34 -5.21 8.60
C ARG A 239 -27.69 -5.57 10.02
N ASN A 240 -26.74 -5.58 10.94
CA ASN A 240 -26.99 -5.92 12.36
C ASN A 240 -28.04 -5.02 13.00
N ILE A 241 -28.08 -3.72 12.66
CA ILE A 241 -29.12 -2.81 13.18
C ILE A 241 -30.48 -3.15 12.57
N ALA A 242 -30.56 -3.45 11.26
CA ALA A 242 -31.79 -3.85 10.61
C ALA A 242 -32.36 -5.16 11.22
N ASP A 243 -31.49 -6.15 11.45
CA ASP A 243 -31.87 -7.41 12.09
C ASP A 243 -32.41 -7.20 13.51
N MET A 244 -31.85 -6.28 14.29
CA MET A 244 -32.34 -5.93 15.62
C MET A 244 -33.71 -5.27 15.59
N VAL A 245 -34.03 -4.46 14.59
CA VAL A 245 -35.34 -3.80 14.46
C VAL A 245 -36.45 -4.79 14.11
N PHE A 246 -36.16 -5.84 13.35
CA PHE A 246 -37.14 -6.86 12.98
C PHE A 246 -37.48 -7.85 14.10
N PHE A 247 -36.65 -7.97 15.14
CA PHE A 247 -36.90 -8.85 16.29
C PHE A 247 -37.68 -8.19 17.44
N THR A 248 -37.91 -6.88 17.40
CA THR A 248 -38.63 -6.15 18.45
C THR A 248 -40.16 -6.06 18.23
N ASN A 249 -40.70 -6.61 17.15
CA ASN A 249 -42.12 -6.64 16.82
C ASN A 249 -42.70 -8.07 16.83
N LYS A 250 -42.45 -8.83 17.89
CA LYS A 250 -43.19 -10.08 18.21
C LYS A 250 -43.72 -10.01 19.60
#